data_1c5dc5243193e0ffdef34cf36e9ca2cb
#
_entry.id   1c5dc5243193e0ffdef34cf36e9ca2cb
#
_cell.length_a   1.000
_cell.length_b   1.000
_cell.length_c   1.000
_cell.angle_alpha   90.00
_cell.angle_beta   90.00
_cell.angle_gamma   90.00
#
_symmetry.space_group_name_H-M   'P 1'
#
loop_
_entity.id
_entity.type
_entity.pdbx_description
1 polymer ?
#
loop_
_entity_poly.entity_id
_entity_poly.type
_entity_poly.pdbx_seq_one_letter_code
_entity_poly.pdbx_strand_id
1 'polypeptide(L)'
;MALWLLVAVLSLYAGDNMTAFPPARDGMIRYVLQLPKQDDESAFKVELIVGKTVLVDEKNRYFFGGKVEEETIKGWGFPRYNVSKLGPMAGTRMAIDPNTPKVNRFVTLGGEPYLIRYNSRLPIVVYAPEGVEVRYRIWNARPEIKVMEKG
;
A
#
# COMPACT_ATOMS: atom_id res chain seq x y z
N MET A 1 9.34 9.17 41.99
CA MET A 1 9.85 8.36 40.89
C MET A 1 8.64 7.64 40.26
N ALA A 2 8.17 8.10 39.14
CA ALA A 2 7.05 7.47 38.45
C ALA A 2 7.59 6.37 37.52
N LEU A 3 7.24 5.14 37.84
CA LEU A 3 7.55 3.97 37.06
C LEU A 3 6.62 3.94 35.86
N TRP A 4 7.14 4.27 34.68
CA TRP A 4 6.41 4.11 33.41
C TRP A 4 6.37 2.62 33.07
N LEU A 5 5.27 1.97 33.41
CA LEU A 5 4.94 0.66 32.85
C LEU A 5 4.61 0.82 31.37
N LEU A 6 5.59 0.52 30.53
CA LEU A 6 5.39 0.33 29.11
C LEU A 6 4.54 -0.93 28.93
N VAL A 7 3.23 -0.76 28.80
CA VAL A 7 2.35 -1.86 28.40
C VAL A 7 2.61 -2.12 26.93
N ALA A 8 3.53 -3.03 26.67
CA ALA A 8 3.64 -3.66 25.37
C ALA A 8 2.39 -4.53 25.17
N VAL A 9 1.35 -3.98 24.59
CA VAL A 9 0.24 -4.76 24.05
C VAL A 9 0.81 -5.52 22.85
N LEU A 10 1.46 -6.63 23.11
CA LEU A 10 1.81 -7.58 22.07
C LEU A 10 0.50 -8.09 21.47
N SER A 11 0.32 -7.81 20.22
CA SER A 11 -0.73 -8.40 19.39
C SER A 11 -0.49 -9.90 19.29
N LEU A 12 -0.99 -10.65 20.24
CA LEU A 12 -0.90 -12.12 20.30
C LEU A 12 -1.64 -12.80 19.13
N TYR A 13 -2.42 -12.05 18.33
CA TYR A 13 -3.14 -12.57 17.17
C TYR A 13 -2.38 -12.48 15.84
N ALA A 14 -1.33 -11.69 15.75
CA ALA A 14 -0.54 -11.56 14.52
C ALA A 14 0.52 -12.66 14.38
N GLY A 15 0.92 -13.30 15.48
CA GLY A 15 2.02 -14.26 15.49
C GLY A 15 1.77 -15.50 14.62
N ASP A 16 0.60 -16.09 14.73
CA ASP A 16 0.30 -17.37 14.08
C ASP A 16 0.10 -17.20 12.56
N ASN A 17 -0.56 -16.12 12.13
CA ASN A 17 -0.82 -15.88 10.71
C ASN A 17 0.45 -15.47 9.94
N MET A 18 1.42 -14.84 10.58
CA MET A 18 2.68 -14.47 9.94
C MET A 18 3.54 -15.66 9.54
N THR A 19 3.32 -16.82 10.12
CA THR A 19 4.01 -18.07 9.75
C THR A 19 3.75 -18.45 8.27
N ALA A 20 2.60 -18.09 7.73
CA ALA A 20 2.26 -18.33 6.34
C ALA A 20 3.08 -17.49 5.35
N PHE A 21 3.63 -16.37 5.80
CA PHE A 21 4.30 -15.39 4.94
C PHE A 21 5.82 -15.54 5.06
N PRO A 22 6.50 -16.06 4.03
CA PRO A 22 7.95 -16.24 4.09
C PRO A 22 8.68 -14.90 4.21
N PRO A 23 9.92 -14.91 4.72
CA PRO A 23 10.77 -13.72 4.66
C PRO A 23 10.99 -13.25 3.23
N ALA A 24 11.27 -11.95 3.06
CA ALA A 24 11.60 -11.40 1.76
C ALA A 24 12.88 -12.04 1.21
N ARG A 25 12.93 -12.24 -0.10
CA ARG A 25 14.15 -12.65 -0.81
C ARG A 25 15.16 -11.50 -0.82
N ASP A 26 16.41 -11.80 -1.13
CA ASP A 26 17.45 -10.80 -1.30
C ASP A 26 17.03 -9.73 -2.32
N GLY A 27 17.28 -8.47 -1.98
CA GLY A 27 16.85 -7.32 -2.78
C GLY A 27 15.39 -6.93 -2.66
N MET A 28 14.62 -7.65 -1.83
CA MET A 28 13.22 -7.39 -1.57
C MET A 28 12.97 -7.03 -0.11
N ILE A 29 11.91 -6.27 0.15
CA ILE A 29 11.44 -5.94 1.49
C ILE A 29 10.03 -6.47 1.66
N ARG A 30 9.74 -7.02 2.83
CA ARG A 30 8.41 -7.43 3.25
C ARG A 30 7.78 -6.35 4.12
N TYR A 31 6.75 -5.71 3.61
CA TYR A 31 5.92 -4.76 4.36
C TYR A 31 4.71 -5.46 4.95
N VAL A 32 4.37 -5.14 6.18
CA VAL A 32 3.25 -5.74 6.90
C VAL A 32 2.36 -4.66 7.49
N LEU A 33 1.06 -4.77 7.25
CA LEU A 33 0.05 -3.92 7.83
C LEU A 33 -0.96 -4.77 8.59
N GLN A 34 -1.10 -4.51 9.88
CA GLN A 34 -2.16 -5.08 10.70
C GLN A 34 -3.26 -4.04 10.87
N LEU A 35 -4.46 -4.36 10.39
CA LEU A 35 -5.61 -3.47 10.49
C LEU A 35 -6.32 -3.61 11.84
N PRO A 36 -6.80 -2.50 12.43
CA PRO A 36 -7.67 -2.58 13.59
C PRO A 36 -9.03 -3.16 13.22
N LYS A 37 -9.65 -3.88 14.16
CA LYS A 37 -11.00 -4.39 13.98
C LYS A 37 -12.00 -3.23 13.91
N GLN A 38 -12.96 -3.33 12.97
CA GLN A 38 -14.08 -2.42 12.82
C GLN A 38 -15.40 -3.16 13.06
N ASP A 39 -16.44 -2.44 13.46
CA ASP A 39 -17.77 -3.02 13.69
C ASP A 39 -18.37 -3.57 12.37
N ASP A 40 -18.23 -2.80 11.29
CA ASP A 40 -18.62 -3.22 9.95
C ASP A 40 -17.46 -3.05 8.97
N GLU A 41 -16.66 -4.09 8.81
CA GLU A 41 -15.50 -4.07 7.92
C GLU A 41 -15.88 -4.00 6.44
N SER A 42 -17.12 -4.34 6.09
CA SER A 42 -17.61 -4.26 4.72
C SER A 42 -17.73 -2.81 4.20
N ALA A 43 -17.81 -1.84 5.11
CA ALA A 43 -17.85 -0.42 4.76
C ALA A 43 -16.48 0.13 4.35
N PHE A 44 -15.40 -0.65 4.49
CA PHE A 44 -14.04 -0.18 4.26
C PHE A 44 -13.34 -0.93 3.14
N LYS A 45 -12.41 -0.24 2.49
CA LYS A 45 -11.41 -0.81 1.59
C LYS A 45 -10.04 -0.27 1.97
N VAL A 46 -9.02 -1.01 1.62
CA VAL A 46 -7.63 -0.57 1.77
C VAL A 46 -7.06 -0.31 0.39
N GLU A 47 -6.53 0.88 0.18
CA GLU A 47 -5.75 1.22 -1.01
C GLU A 47 -4.27 1.02 -0.70
N LEU A 48 -3.60 0.18 -1.48
CA LEU A 48 -2.16 0.06 -1.47
C LEU A 48 -1.57 1.07 -2.44
N ILE A 49 -0.65 1.89 -1.95
CA ILE A 49 -0.01 2.96 -2.72
C ILE A 49 1.48 2.65 -2.79
N VAL A 50 1.92 2.19 -3.95
CA VAL A 50 3.29 1.77 -4.18
C VAL A 50 4.01 2.84 -4.98
N GLY A 51 5.20 3.20 -4.57
CA GLY A 51 5.96 4.22 -5.26
C GLY A 51 7.37 4.40 -4.71
N LYS A 52 7.97 5.48 -5.12
CA LYS A 52 9.33 5.84 -4.76
C LYS A 52 9.46 7.36 -4.70
N THR A 53 10.20 7.84 -3.73
CA THR A 53 10.56 9.26 -3.66
C THR A 53 11.68 9.55 -4.65
N VAL A 54 11.43 10.50 -5.54
CA VAL A 54 12.38 10.92 -6.59
C VAL A 54 12.50 12.43 -6.64
N LEU A 55 13.64 12.90 -7.13
CA LEU A 55 13.93 14.31 -7.30
C LEU A 55 13.47 14.75 -8.69
N VAL A 56 12.38 15.51 -8.76
CA VAL A 56 11.74 15.96 -10.00
C VAL A 56 11.24 17.40 -9.88
N ASP A 57 10.83 17.99 -11.00
CA ASP A 57 10.17 19.30 -10.98
C ASP A 57 8.77 19.22 -10.32
N GLU A 58 8.24 20.37 -9.92
CA GLU A 58 6.93 20.47 -9.27
C GLU A 58 5.74 20.47 -10.25
N LYS A 59 5.98 20.81 -11.52
CA LYS A 59 4.89 21.10 -12.47
C LYS A 59 4.38 19.89 -13.22
N ASN A 60 5.29 19.00 -13.62
CA ASN A 60 4.90 17.79 -14.34
C ASN A 60 4.30 16.74 -13.40
N ARG A 61 3.40 15.94 -13.94
CA ARG A 61 2.90 14.75 -13.28
C ARG A 61 3.76 13.57 -13.69
N TYR A 62 4.14 12.76 -12.72
CA TYR A 62 4.96 11.58 -12.93
C TYR A 62 4.28 10.34 -12.38
N PHE A 63 4.53 9.23 -13.01
CA PHE A 63 4.11 7.92 -12.52
C PHE A 63 5.11 6.85 -12.98
N PHE A 64 5.15 5.75 -12.24
CA PHE A 64 5.92 4.57 -12.63
C PHE A 64 5.03 3.56 -13.35
N GLY A 65 5.59 2.88 -14.34
CA GLY A 65 5.02 1.64 -14.85
C GLY A 65 5.17 0.53 -13.83
N GLY A 66 4.42 -0.54 -14.00
CA GLY A 66 4.42 -1.68 -13.11
C GLY A 66 3.03 -1.93 -12.52
N LYS A 67 2.95 -2.95 -11.71
CA LYS A 67 1.69 -3.37 -11.08
C LYS A 67 1.91 -4.06 -9.76
N VAL A 68 0.86 -4.09 -8.96
CA VAL A 68 0.74 -4.95 -7.79
C VAL A 68 0.01 -6.23 -8.23
N GLU A 69 0.56 -7.37 -7.89
CA GLU A 69 -0.04 -8.69 -8.19
C GLU A 69 -0.44 -9.39 -6.90
N GLU A 70 -1.69 -9.83 -6.85
CA GLU A 70 -2.16 -10.69 -5.77
C GLU A 70 -1.81 -12.14 -6.08
N GLU A 71 -1.26 -12.84 -5.10
CA GLU A 71 -0.93 -14.26 -5.16
C GLU A 71 -1.46 -14.96 -3.92
N THR A 72 -2.13 -16.08 -4.10
CA THR A 72 -2.59 -16.91 -2.99
C THR A 72 -1.46 -17.82 -2.49
N ILE A 73 -1.19 -17.77 -1.20
CA ILE A 73 -0.18 -18.64 -0.58
C ILE A 73 -0.70 -20.07 -0.52
N LYS A 74 0.00 -20.96 -1.21
CA LYS A 74 -0.35 -22.38 -1.27
C LYS A 74 -0.36 -23.02 0.13
N GLY A 75 -1.41 -23.76 0.41
CA GLY A 75 -1.62 -24.45 1.69
C GLY A 75 -2.29 -23.61 2.77
N TRP A 76 -2.29 -22.27 2.63
CA TRP A 76 -2.91 -21.36 3.58
C TRP A 76 -4.15 -20.64 3.04
N GLY A 77 -4.21 -20.42 1.73
CA GLY A 77 -5.29 -19.65 1.11
C GLY A 77 -5.23 -18.15 1.39
N PHE A 78 -4.17 -17.65 2.01
CA PHE A 78 -4.01 -16.24 2.31
C PHE A 78 -3.46 -15.48 1.10
N PRO A 79 -3.95 -14.27 0.82
CA PRO A 79 -3.38 -13.43 -0.22
C PRO A 79 -2.08 -12.78 0.25
N ARG A 80 -1.13 -12.67 -0.65
CA ARG A 80 0.02 -11.78 -0.55
C ARG A 80 0.10 -10.92 -1.80
N TYR A 81 0.75 -9.79 -1.69
CA TYR A 81 0.84 -8.81 -2.77
C TYR A 81 2.29 -8.64 -3.17
N ASN A 82 2.57 -8.75 -4.46
CA ASN A 82 3.91 -8.69 -4.99
C ASN A 82 4.06 -7.51 -5.95
N VAL A 83 5.13 -6.76 -5.76
CA VAL A 83 5.61 -5.76 -6.71
C VAL A 83 6.97 -6.23 -7.18
N SER A 84 7.09 -6.73 -8.41
CA SER A 84 8.34 -7.32 -8.90
C SER A 84 9.42 -6.27 -9.09
N LYS A 85 9.09 -5.17 -9.75
CA LYS A 85 9.93 -3.97 -9.90
C LYS A 85 9.06 -2.81 -10.38
N LEU A 86 9.53 -1.59 -10.17
CA LEU A 86 8.96 -0.44 -10.86
C LEU A 86 9.47 -0.41 -12.31
N GLY A 87 8.56 -0.18 -13.23
CA GLY A 87 8.88 0.09 -14.62
C GLY A 87 9.48 1.49 -14.79
N PRO A 88 9.67 1.95 -16.04
CA PRO A 88 10.17 3.29 -16.30
C PRO A 88 9.22 4.37 -15.76
N MET A 89 9.79 5.47 -15.32
CA MET A 89 9.01 6.65 -14.94
C MET A 89 8.59 7.41 -16.20
N ALA A 90 7.31 7.69 -16.31
CA ALA A 90 6.73 8.54 -17.34
C ALA A 90 6.19 9.82 -16.72
N GLY A 91 6.00 10.84 -17.54
CA GLY A 91 5.48 12.12 -17.05
C GLY A 91 4.89 12.96 -18.17
N THR A 92 4.18 14.01 -17.77
CA THR A 92 3.74 15.07 -18.69
C THR A 92 4.95 15.87 -19.16
N ARG A 93 4.81 16.56 -20.28
CA ARG A 93 5.90 17.34 -20.89
C ARG A 93 5.57 18.84 -20.89
N MET A 94 5.40 19.41 -19.72
CA MET A 94 5.34 20.86 -19.59
C MET A 94 6.74 21.44 -19.67
N ALA A 95 6.89 22.52 -20.43
CA ALA A 95 8.16 23.26 -20.47
C ALA A 95 8.48 23.85 -19.11
N ILE A 96 9.70 23.63 -18.64
CA ILE A 96 10.19 24.07 -17.34
C ILE A 96 11.49 24.80 -17.54
N ASP A 97 11.66 25.93 -16.84
CA ASP A 97 12.93 26.61 -16.75
C ASP A 97 13.99 25.64 -16.18
N PRO A 98 15.11 25.42 -16.90
CA PRO A 98 16.18 24.53 -16.44
C PRO A 98 16.75 24.93 -15.07
N ASN A 99 16.61 26.18 -14.67
CA ASN A 99 17.07 26.68 -13.36
C ASN A 99 16.05 26.48 -12.24
N THR A 100 14.85 25.97 -12.54
CA THR A 100 13.86 25.67 -11.50
C THR A 100 14.38 24.56 -10.58
N PRO A 101 14.40 24.76 -9.24
CA PRO A 101 14.82 23.72 -8.32
C PRO A 101 13.94 22.48 -8.44
N LYS A 102 14.56 21.31 -8.36
CA LYS A 102 13.85 20.04 -8.23
C LYS A 102 13.48 19.80 -6.78
N VAL A 103 12.41 19.06 -6.57
CA VAL A 103 11.89 18.69 -5.23
C VAL A 103 11.74 17.19 -5.11
N ASN A 104 11.83 16.71 -3.89
CA ASN A 104 11.52 15.31 -3.60
C ASN A 104 10.01 15.10 -3.63
N ARG A 105 9.57 14.17 -4.46
CA ARG A 105 8.15 13.80 -4.59
C ARG A 105 8.00 12.29 -4.52
N PHE A 106 6.98 11.85 -3.81
CA PHE A 106 6.58 10.45 -3.84
C PHE A 106 5.77 10.18 -5.10
N VAL A 107 6.40 9.49 -6.05
CA VAL A 107 5.80 9.13 -7.34
C VAL A 107 5.30 7.69 -7.26
N THR A 108 4.05 7.48 -7.63
CA THR A 108 3.37 6.19 -7.49
C THR A 108 3.25 5.47 -8.83
N LEU A 109 2.83 4.21 -8.77
CA LEU A 109 2.39 3.48 -9.95
C LEU A 109 1.25 4.22 -10.65
N GLY A 110 1.27 4.24 -11.98
CA GLY A 110 0.17 4.73 -12.78
C GLY A 110 -1.02 3.76 -12.76
N GLY A 111 -2.15 4.23 -13.29
CA GLY A 111 -3.38 3.45 -13.38
C GLY A 111 -4.35 3.71 -12.23
N GLU A 112 -5.35 2.84 -12.15
CA GLU A 112 -6.39 2.95 -11.14
C GLU A 112 -5.86 2.61 -9.73
N PRO A 113 -6.49 3.17 -8.68
CA PRO A 113 -6.16 2.81 -7.32
C PRO A 113 -6.27 1.30 -7.07
N TYR A 114 -5.27 0.72 -6.44
CA TYR A 114 -5.28 -0.70 -6.10
C TYR A 114 -6.01 -0.91 -4.77
N LEU A 115 -7.27 -1.31 -4.85
CA LEU A 115 -8.15 -1.48 -3.70
C LEU A 115 -8.29 -2.96 -3.32
N ILE A 116 -8.13 -3.24 -2.04
CA ILE A 116 -8.32 -4.57 -1.48
C ILE A 116 -9.36 -4.53 -0.36
N ARG A 117 -9.91 -5.69 -0.06
CA ARG A 117 -10.90 -5.85 1.00
C ARG A 117 -10.27 -5.53 2.37
N TYR A 118 -11.00 -4.81 3.21
CA TYR A 118 -10.65 -4.65 4.61
C TYR A 118 -10.93 -5.96 5.36
N ASN A 119 -9.91 -6.51 6.01
CA ASN A 119 -10.02 -7.71 6.84
C ASN A 119 -8.99 -7.64 7.97
N SER A 120 -9.47 -7.34 9.17
CA SER A 120 -8.59 -7.23 10.35
C SER A 120 -8.05 -8.57 10.86
N ARG A 121 -8.60 -9.68 10.37
CA ARG A 121 -8.19 -11.03 10.80
C ARG A 121 -6.90 -11.50 10.17
N LEU A 122 -6.52 -10.90 9.04
CA LEU A 122 -5.30 -11.26 8.32
C LEU A 122 -4.40 -10.02 8.15
N PRO A 123 -3.09 -10.17 8.30
CA PRO A 123 -2.18 -9.11 7.93
C PRO A 123 -2.20 -8.90 6.42
N ILE A 124 -2.02 -7.66 5.99
CA ILE A 124 -1.73 -7.34 4.61
C ILE A 124 -0.21 -7.36 4.45
N VAL A 125 0.28 -8.25 3.61
CA VAL A 125 1.71 -8.45 3.40
C VAL A 125 2.07 -8.14 1.95
N VAL A 126 2.98 -7.19 1.77
CA VAL A 126 3.44 -6.73 0.46
C VAL A 126 4.94 -6.95 0.34
N TYR A 127 5.36 -7.59 -0.73
CA TYR A 127 6.76 -7.75 -1.08
C TYR A 127 7.10 -6.77 -2.20
N ALA A 128 8.08 -5.93 -1.98
CA ALA A 128 8.51 -4.93 -2.94
C ALA A 128 10.03 -4.84 -3.00
N PRO A 129 10.62 -4.38 -4.11
CA PRO A 129 12.06 -4.16 -4.21
C PRO A 129 12.56 -3.15 -3.19
N GLU A 130 13.81 -3.29 -2.78
CA GLU A 130 14.48 -2.26 -1.98
C GLU A 130 14.38 -0.88 -2.65
N GLY A 131 14.18 0.17 -1.85
CA GLY A 131 13.99 1.52 -2.34
C GLY A 131 12.55 1.86 -2.78
N VAL A 132 11.69 0.87 -2.90
CA VAL A 132 10.26 1.05 -3.15
C VAL A 132 9.52 1.14 -1.82
N GLU A 133 8.72 2.18 -1.66
CA GLU A 133 7.86 2.33 -0.48
C GLU A 133 6.46 1.82 -0.77
N VAL A 134 5.84 1.25 0.25
CA VAL A 134 4.44 0.88 0.24
C VAL A 134 3.72 1.69 1.30
N ARG A 135 2.79 2.52 0.86
CA ARG A 135 1.90 3.31 1.71
C ARG A 135 0.48 2.81 1.56
N TYR A 136 -0.40 3.23 2.41
CA TYR A 136 -1.80 2.86 2.32
C TYR A 136 -2.71 3.99 2.79
N ARG A 137 -3.96 3.92 2.38
CA ARG A 137 -5.05 4.70 2.99
C ARG A 137 -6.33 3.87 3.04
N ILE A 138 -7.21 4.26 3.93
CA ILE A 138 -8.47 3.58 4.13
C ILE A 138 -9.58 4.35 3.42
N TRP A 139 -10.33 3.63 2.58
CA TRP A 139 -11.57 4.11 1.97
C TRP A 139 -12.73 3.70 2.86
N ASN A 140 -13.65 4.61 3.06
CA ASN A 140 -14.84 4.39 3.88
C ASN A 140 -16.10 4.73 3.05
N ALA A 141 -16.98 3.77 2.88
CA ALA A 141 -18.26 4.00 2.24
C ALA A 141 -19.19 4.78 3.18
N ARG A 142 -19.90 5.75 2.63
CA ARG A 142 -20.97 6.41 3.38
C ARG A 142 -22.11 5.41 3.61
N PRO A 143 -22.79 5.46 4.76
CA PRO A 143 -23.86 4.51 5.07
C PRO A 143 -25.10 4.66 4.19
N GLU A 144 -25.25 5.83 3.58
CA GLU A 144 -26.40 6.14 2.72
C GLU A 144 -26.35 5.39 1.40
N ILE A 145 -27.39 4.63 1.12
CA ILE A 145 -27.59 3.94 -0.15
C ILE A 145 -28.65 4.69 -0.94
N LYS A 146 -28.35 5.04 -2.19
CA LYS A 146 -29.24 5.76 -3.08
C LYS A 146 -29.70 4.88 -4.21
N VAL A 147 -30.93 5.11 -4.67
CA VAL A 147 -31.52 4.41 -5.80
C VAL A 147 -31.23 5.20 -7.08
N MET A 148 -30.83 4.51 -8.12
CA MET A 148 -30.66 5.10 -9.45
C MET A 148 -32.00 5.31 -10.13
N GLU A 149 -32.11 6.40 -10.87
CA GLU A 149 -33.27 6.65 -11.73
C GLU A 149 -33.20 5.77 -12.98
N LYS A 150 -34.39 5.42 -13.50
CA LYS A 150 -34.50 4.73 -14.79
C LYS A 150 -34.33 5.77 -15.90
N GLY A 151 -33.44 5.49 -16.85
CA GLY A 151 -33.21 6.33 -18.02
C GLY A 151 -34.11 5.95 -19.21
#